data_a445473e00a1a78d0b5fcb1918cbd8ab
#
_entry.id   a445473e00a1a78d0b5fcb1918cbd8ab
#
_cell.length_a   1.000
_cell.length_b   1.000
_cell.length_c   1.000
_cell.angle_alpha   90.00
_cell.angle_beta   90.00
_cell.angle_gamma   90.00
#
_symmetry.space_group_name_H-M   'P 1'
#
loop_
_entity.id
_entity.type
_entity.pdbx_description
1 polymer ?
#
loop_
_entity_poly.entity_id
_entity_poly.type
_entity_poly.pdbx_seq_one_letter_code
_entity_poly.pdbx_strand_id
1 'polypeptide(L)'
;MENGKREGRGIMYYKDKEKYKGEFKDDKFEGNGIAYYRSGQKYDGEWKKGLRNGNGIMIYNNGSKYEGKFKKGKKEGKGIMNFKNGNKYDGDWKDNLFNGKGILLYNNGEKYEGEFINGKFEGKGIFIYSNGDKYDGMWDEGKRNGKGVYYFVNGEKYDGNFKNGKFDGKGVFYYSNGDKYDGEWVNDKKNGKGKYYFMNGNFFNGIFKNGEIARNDEKIGEENKNNKEEIKQN
;
A
#
# COMPACT_ATOMS: atom_id res chain seq x y z
N MET A 1 17.35 -31.69 34.54
CA MET A 1 15.87 -31.96 34.54
C MET A 1 15.39 -31.80 35.96
N GLU A 2 14.39 -30.99 36.17
CA GLU A 2 13.77 -30.81 37.49
C GLU A 2 12.39 -31.48 37.44
N ASN A 3 12.09 -32.32 38.42
CA ASN A 3 10.86 -33.14 38.45
C ASN A 3 10.56 -33.92 37.15
N GLY A 4 11.61 -34.46 36.49
CA GLY A 4 11.48 -35.22 35.25
C GLY A 4 11.17 -34.39 33.98
N LYS A 5 11.05 -33.06 34.10
CA LYS A 5 10.79 -32.15 32.99
C LYS A 5 12.06 -31.41 32.56
N ARG A 6 12.08 -30.98 31.30
CA ARG A 6 13.16 -30.14 30.79
C ARG A 6 12.97 -28.71 31.31
N GLU A 7 14.00 -28.22 31.97
CA GLU A 7 14.09 -26.87 32.52
C GLU A 7 15.44 -26.24 32.16
N GLY A 8 15.49 -24.90 32.02
CA GLY A 8 16.71 -24.16 31.70
C GLY A 8 17.18 -24.33 30.28
N ARG A 9 18.47 -24.05 30.03
CA ARG A 9 19.07 -24.08 28.68
C ARG A 9 19.45 -25.49 28.25
N GLY A 10 19.17 -25.80 26.98
CA GLY A 10 19.49 -27.10 26.41
C GLY A 10 19.43 -27.16 24.90
N ILE A 11 19.80 -28.33 24.36
CA ILE A 11 19.67 -28.65 22.95
C ILE A 11 18.79 -29.88 22.83
N MET A 12 17.81 -29.82 21.96
CA MET A 12 16.96 -30.94 21.60
C MET A 12 17.08 -31.28 20.14
N TYR A 13 17.37 -32.55 19.83
CA TYR A 13 17.47 -33.08 18.48
C TYR A 13 16.26 -33.97 18.21
N TYR A 14 15.67 -33.80 17.05
CA TYR A 14 14.59 -34.66 16.54
C TYR A 14 15.12 -35.60 15.44
N LYS A 15 14.36 -36.66 15.12
CA LYS A 15 14.79 -37.68 14.17
C LYS A 15 15.14 -37.15 12.78
N ASP A 16 14.49 -36.07 12.33
CA ASP A 16 14.54 -35.59 10.95
C ASP A 16 15.40 -34.33 10.74
N LYS A 17 16.54 -34.23 11.43
CA LYS A 17 17.45 -33.06 11.39
C LYS A 17 16.85 -31.78 11.97
N GLU A 18 15.66 -31.84 12.54
CA GLU A 18 15.14 -30.74 13.33
C GLU A 18 15.96 -30.58 14.60
N LYS A 19 16.15 -29.36 15.05
CA LYS A 19 16.91 -29.03 16.24
C LYS A 19 16.37 -27.78 16.89
N TYR A 20 16.25 -27.83 18.21
CA TYR A 20 16.06 -26.62 19.00
C TYR A 20 17.24 -26.43 19.93
N LYS A 21 17.75 -25.19 20.03
CA LYS A 21 18.75 -24.77 20.99
C LYS A 21 18.25 -23.53 21.71
N GLY A 22 17.95 -23.66 23.03
CA GLY A 22 17.39 -22.53 23.74
C GLY A 22 16.94 -22.91 25.16
N GLU A 23 16.02 -22.13 25.68
CA GLU A 23 15.48 -22.29 27.04
C GLU A 23 14.23 -23.15 27.00
N PHE A 24 14.07 -23.93 28.09
CA PHE A 24 12.94 -24.81 28.32
C PHE A 24 12.30 -24.46 29.65
N LYS A 25 10.99 -24.59 29.74
CA LYS A 25 10.18 -24.54 30.94
C LYS A 25 9.01 -25.54 30.84
N ASP A 26 8.85 -26.40 31.78
CA ASP A 26 7.82 -27.44 31.77
C ASP A 26 7.76 -28.22 30.44
N ASP A 27 8.88 -28.70 29.93
CA ASP A 27 9.04 -29.39 28.64
C ASP A 27 8.76 -28.55 27.39
N LYS A 28 8.46 -27.29 27.53
CA LYS A 28 8.16 -26.36 26.38
C LYS A 28 9.31 -25.41 26.13
N PHE A 29 9.42 -24.97 24.87
CA PHE A 29 10.31 -23.89 24.52
C PHE A 29 9.82 -22.60 25.21
N GLU A 30 10.76 -21.91 25.83
CA GLU A 30 10.53 -20.69 26.60
C GLU A 30 11.73 -19.76 26.39
N GLY A 31 11.58 -18.44 26.67
CA GLY A 31 12.68 -17.49 26.57
C GLY A 31 13.29 -17.41 25.16
N ASN A 32 14.60 -17.32 25.07
CA ASN A 32 15.31 -17.21 23.78
C ASN A 32 15.73 -18.58 23.26
N GLY A 33 15.55 -18.79 21.94
CA GLY A 33 15.95 -20.04 21.32
C GLY A 33 15.94 -20.04 19.80
N ILE A 34 16.75 -20.96 19.24
CA ILE A 34 16.90 -21.16 17.81
C ILE A 34 16.29 -22.51 17.45
N ALA A 35 15.33 -22.50 16.52
CA ALA A 35 14.77 -23.71 15.93
C ALA A 35 15.21 -23.86 14.47
N TYR A 36 15.63 -25.07 14.11
CA TYR A 36 15.88 -25.49 12.74
C TYR A 36 14.83 -26.53 12.38
N TYR A 37 14.09 -26.27 11.32
CA TYR A 37 12.98 -27.12 10.89
C TYR A 37 13.42 -28.05 9.74
N ARG A 38 12.82 -29.21 9.64
CA ARG A 38 13.03 -30.16 8.54
C ARG A 38 12.88 -29.53 7.15
N SER A 39 11.98 -28.59 7.03
CA SER A 39 11.75 -27.83 5.79
C SER A 39 12.90 -26.92 5.36
N GLY A 40 13.99 -26.80 6.17
CA GLY A 40 15.10 -25.88 5.93
C GLY A 40 14.86 -24.47 6.47
N GLN A 41 13.75 -24.22 7.10
CA GLN A 41 13.47 -22.96 7.77
C GLN A 41 14.26 -22.84 9.07
N LYS A 42 14.57 -21.60 9.49
CA LYS A 42 15.19 -21.29 10.78
C LYS A 42 14.40 -20.19 11.46
N TYR A 43 14.10 -20.38 12.73
CA TYR A 43 13.61 -19.32 13.60
C TYR A 43 14.63 -19.03 14.69
N ASP A 44 14.90 -17.75 14.96
CA ASP A 44 15.81 -17.28 16.00
C ASP A 44 15.13 -16.15 16.74
N GLY A 45 14.75 -16.38 18.01
CA GLY A 45 13.97 -15.37 18.75
C GLY A 45 13.33 -15.91 20.01
N GLU A 46 12.33 -15.16 20.45
CA GLU A 46 11.63 -15.40 21.70
C GLU A 46 10.53 -16.47 21.56
N TRP A 47 10.38 -17.27 22.62
CA TRP A 47 9.43 -18.37 22.74
C TRP A 47 8.59 -18.22 24.00
N LYS A 48 7.35 -18.63 23.93
CA LYS A 48 6.46 -18.72 25.08
C LYS A 48 5.55 -19.94 24.96
N LYS A 49 5.62 -20.83 25.92
CA LYS A 49 4.81 -22.07 25.98
C LYS A 49 4.89 -22.90 24.70
N GLY A 50 6.09 -23.01 24.10
CA GLY A 50 6.34 -23.76 22.88
C GLY A 50 6.01 -23.03 21.57
N LEU A 51 5.54 -21.79 21.62
CA LEU A 51 5.17 -20.99 20.45
C LEU A 51 6.10 -19.79 20.29
N ARG A 52 6.42 -19.41 19.04
CA ARG A 52 7.13 -18.15 18.73
C ARG A 52 6.33 -16.99 19.28
N ASN A 53 6.99 -16.14 20.09
CA ASN A 53 6.30 -15.03 20.75
C ASN A 53 7.34 -13.95 21.10
N GLY A 54 7.01 -12.66 20.98
CA GLY A 54 7.98 -11.60 21.13
C GLY A 54 8.75 -11.33 19.83
N ASN A 55 10.00 -10.87 19.93
CA ASN A 55 10.81 -10.53 18.77
C ASN A 55 11.51 -11.77 18.21
N GLY A 56 11.68 -11.83 16.90
CA GLY A 56 12.38 -12.94 16.27
C GLY A 56 12.64 -12.76 14.79
N ILE A 57 13.53 -13.60 14.28
CA ILE A 57 13.92 -13.68 12.88
C ILE A 57 13.51 -15.04 12.34
N MET A 58 12.71 -15.04 11.28
CA MET A 58 12.35 -16.24 10.52
C MET A 58 13.02 -16.22 9.16
N ILE A 59 13.85 -17.20 8.89
CA ILE A 59 14.43 -17.44 7.57
C ILE A 59 13.66 -18.60 6.96
N TYR A 60 13.06 -18.37 5.79
CA TYR A 60 12.28 -19.35 5.07
C TYR A 60 13.18 -20.19 4.15
N ASN A 61 12.76 -21.41 3.82
CA ASN A 61 13.48 -22.30 2.92
C ASN A 61 13.67 -21.72 1.50
N ASN A 62 12.82 -20.81 1.08
CA ASN A 62 12.94 -20.11 -0.19
C ASN A 62 13.92 -18.92 -0.16
N GLY A 63 14.56 -18.65 0.99
CA GLY A 63 15.48 -17.53 1.17
C GLY A 63 14.85 -16.21 1.60
N SER A 64 13.52 -16.14 1.71
CA SER A 64 12.85 -14.96 2.30
C SER A 64 13.18 -14.84 3.79
N LYS A 65 13.21 -13.61 4.32
CA LYS A 65 13.50 -13.32 5.74
C LYS A 65 12.43 -12.41 6.32
N TYR A 66 11.87 -12.80 7.44
CA TYR A 66 11.05 -11.92 8.28
C TYR A 66 11.81 -11.60 9.57
N GLU A 67 11.77 -10.34 9.98
CA GLU A 67 12.30 -9.84 11.24
C GLU A 67 11.27 -8.95 11.89
N GLY A 68 10.79 -9.32 13.09
CA GLY A 68 9.73 -8.58 13.75
C GLY A 68 9.07 -9.37 14.88
N LYS A 69 7.89 -8.90 15.26
CA LYS A 69 7.13 -9.46 16.38
C LYS A 69 6.32 -10.68 15.97
N PHE A 70 6.24 -11.62 16.92
CA PHE A 70 5.40 -12.81 16.86
C PHE A 70 4.47 -12.85 18.07
N LYS A 71 3.30 -13.41 17.87
CA LYS A 71 2.34 -13.70 18.94
C LYS A 71 1.67 -15.02 18.65
N LYS A 72 1.80 -15.99 19.57
CA LYS A 72 1.24 -17.34 19.43
C LYS A 72 1.59 -18.01 18.10
N GLY A 73 2.85 -17.89 17.66
CA GLY A 73 3.36 -18.48 16.43
C GLY A 73 3.13 -17.70 15.14
N LYS A 74 2.32 -16.62 15.14
CA LYS A 74 2.00 -15.79 14.00
C LYS A 74 2.77 -14.47 14.00
N LYS A 75 3.06 -13.91 12.83
CA LYS A 75 3.56 -12.54 12.69
C LYS A 75 2.50 -11.57 13.17
N GLU A 76 2.90 -10.63 14.03
CA GLU A 76 2.02 -9.69 14.71
C GLU A 76 2.76 -8.40 15.03
N GLY A 77 2.08 -7.23 14.99
CA GLY A 77 2.72 -5.93 15.27
C GLY A 77 3.74 -5.54 14.20
N LYS A 78 4.78 -4.81 14.55
CA LYS A 78 5.78 -4.32 13.59
C LYS A 78 6.72 -5.43 13.14
N GLY A 79 7.06 -5.40 11.83
CA GLY A 79 8.04 -6.31 11.26
C GLY A 79 8.37 -6.05 9.80
N ILE A 80 9.55 -6.52 9.42
CA ILE A 80 10.09 -6.37 8.06
C ILE A 80 10.14 -7.75 7.40
N MET A 81 9.61 -7.84 6.19
CA MET A 81 9.71 -9.02 5.33
C MET A 81 10.52 -8.68 4.09
N ASN A 82 11.65 -9.35 3.93
CA ASN A 82 12.39 -9.35 2.69
C ASN A 82 12.06 -10.62 1.92
N PHE A 83 11.47 -10.49 0.75
CA PHE A 83 11.08 -11.61 -0.10
C PHE A 83 12.23 -12.03 -1.00
N LYS A 84 12.30 -13.32 -1.35
CA LYS A 84 13.30 -13.85 -2.27
C LYS A 84 13.34 -13.12 -3.63
N ASN A 85 12.18 -12.66 -4.09
CA ASN A 85 12.05 -11.94 -5.37
C ASN A 85 12.53 -10.46 -5.31
N GLY A 86 13.07 -10.01 -4.18
CA GLY A 86 13.55 -8.65 -4.00
C GLY A 86 12.52 -7.66 -3.47
N ASN A 87 11.25 -8.05 -3.37
CA ASN A 87 10.25 -7.20 -2.72
C ASN A 87 10.55 -7.05 -1.22
N LYS A 88 10.13 -5.93 -0.62
CA LYS A 88 10.25 -5.69 0.82
C LYS A 88 8.96 -5.08 1.36
N TYR A 89 8.48 -5.63 2.45
CA TYR A 89 7.42 -5.00 3.24
C TYR A 89 7.98 -4.59 4.60
N ASP A 90 7.66 -3.37 5.04
CA ASP A 90 8.00 -2.81 6.34
C ASP A 90 6.74 -2.18 6.94
N GLY A 91 6.19 -2.77 7.98
CA GLY A 91 4.92 -2.28 8.51
C GLY A 91 4.29 -3.16 9.57
N ASP A 92 2.99 -2.95 9.73
CA ASP A 92 2.16 -3.65 10.70
C ASP A 92 1.70 -5.01 10.17
N TRP A 93 1.65 -5.98 11.07
CA TRP A 93 1.24 -7.35 10.81
C TRP A 93 0.12 -7.76 11.77
N LYS A 94 -0.81 -8.53 11.28
CA LYS A 94 -1.83 -9.20 12.06
C LYS A 94 -2.10 -10.59 11.47
N ASP A 95 -2.03 -11.62 12.29
CA ASP A 95 -2.30 -13.02 11.88
C ASP A 95 -1.53 -13.46 10.61
N ASN A 96 -0.25 -13.09 10.47
CA ASN A 96 0.63 -13.32 9.30
C ASN A 96 0.34 -12.46 8.07
N LEU A 97 -0.63 -11.57 8.07
CA LEU A 97 -1.00 -10.70 6.96
C LEU A 97 -0.52 -9.26 7.20
N PHE A 98 -0.25 -8.51 6.13
CA PHE A 98 -0.06 -7.06 6.21
C PHE A 98 -1.35 -6.43 6.73
N ASN A 99 -1.24 -5.58 7.74
CA ASN A 99 -2.41 -4.96 8.37
C ASN A 99 -1.99 -3.65 9.03
N GLY A 100 -2.84 -2.61 9.01
CA GLY A 100 -2.45 -1.30 9.50
C GLY A 100 -1.54 -0.55 8.53
N LYS A 101 -0.58 0.24 9.01
CA LYS A 101 0.30 1.06 8.18
C LYS A 101 1.56 0.31 7.76
N GLY A 102 1.98 0.52 6.51
CA GLY A 102 3.19 -0.09 5.99
C GLY A 102 3.67 0.48 4.67
N ILE A 103 4.89 0.07 4.32
CA ILE A 103 5.53 0.38 3.05
C ILE A 103 5.83 -0.95 2.34
N LEU A 104 5.34 -1.09 1.12
CA LEU A 104 5.67 -2.21 0.24
C LEU A 104 6.50 -1.69 -0.92
N LEU A 105 7.73 -2.17 -1.01
CA LEU A 105 8.65 -1.91 -2.10
C LEU A 105 8.69 -3.14 -3.00
N TYR A 106 8.47 -2.93 -4.29
CA TYR A 106 8.60 -3.96 -5.31
C TYR A 106 9.99 -3.94 -5.94
N ASN A 107 10.44 -5.07 -6.41
CA ASN A 107 11.75 -5.21 -7.07
C ASN A 107 11.85 -4.46 -8.41
N ASN A 108 10.70 -4.10 -9.01
CA ASN A 108 10.62 -3.28 -10.23
C ASN A 108 10.65 -1.77 -9.97
N GLY A 109 10.89 -1.35 -8.71
CA GLY A 109 10.95 0.05 -8.30
C GLY A 109 9.61 0.67 -7.89
N GLU A 110 8.51 -0.05 -8.03
CA GLU A 110 7.21 0.43 -7.52
C GLU A 110 7.21 0.49 -6.00
N LYS A 111 6.44 1.42 -5.44
CA LYS A 111 6.28 1.61 -3.99
C LYS A 111 4.84 1.91 -3.66
N TYR A 112 4.32 1.20 -2.67
CA TYR A 112 3.10 1.60 -1.95
C TYR A 112 3.46 2.01 -0.52
N GLU A 113 2.87 3.11 -0.05
CA GLU A 113 2.94 3.58 1.33
C GLU A 113 1.54 3.97 1.78
N GLY A 114 0.99 3.25 2.75
CA GLY A 114 -0.39 3.48 3.17
C GLY A 114 -0.92 2.43 4.12
N GLU A 115 -2.23 2.30 4.11
CA GLU A 115 -2.96 1.38 4.96
C GLU A 115 -3.18 0.03 4.28
N PHE A 116 -3.20 -1.02 5.10
CA PHE A 116 -3.44 -2.40 4.68
C PHE A 116 -4.52 -3.04 5.55
N ILE A 117 -5.41 -3.80 4.95
CA ILE A 117 -6.31 -4.71 5.63
C ILE A 117 -6.19 -6.08 4.96
N ASN A 118 -5.86 -7.11 5.74
CA ASN A 118 -5.73 -8.50 5.29
C ASN A 118 -4.85 -8.65 4.02
N GLY A 119 -3.76 -7.91 3.95
CA GLY A 119 -2.80 -7.96 2.85
C GLY A 119 -3.16 -7.12 1.61
N LYS A 120 -4.29 -6.41 1.61
CA LYS A 120 -4.73 -5.53 0.51
C LYS A 120 -4.51 -4.07 0.87
N PHE A 121 -4.28 -3.22 -0.14
CA PHE A 121 -4.28 -1.77 0.03
C PHE A 121 -5.68 -1.31 0.40
N GLU A 122 -5.76 -0.45 1.42
CA GLU A 122 -7.00 0.01 1.99
C GLU A 122 -6.85 1.44 2.48
N GLY A 123 -7.97 2.19 2.63
CA GLY A 123 -7.94 3.53 3.17
C GLY A 123 -7.04 4.49 2.38
N LYS A 124 -6.30 5.34 3.06
CA LYS A 124 -5.43 6.33 2.41
C LYS A 124 -4.04 5.74 2.11
N GLY A 125 -3.57 5.95 0.88
CA GLY A 125 -2.25 5.49 0.48
C GLY A 125 -1.70 6.16 -0.77
N ILE A 126 -0.38 6.12 -0.89
CA ILE A 126 0.38 6.65 -2.03
C ILE A 126 0.99 5.46 -2.77
N PHE A 127 0.78 5.40 -4.09
CA PHE A 127 1.45 4.46 -4.97
C PHE A 127 2.33 5.21 -5.97
N ILE A 128 3.58 4.83 -6.06
CA ILE A 128 4.53 5.29 -7.08
C ILE A 128 4.75 4.14 -8.04
N TYR A 129 4.42 4.35 -9.30
CA TYR A 129 4.53 3.37 -10.37
C TYR A 129 5.94 3.33 -10.95
N SER A 130 6.31 2.23 -11.58
CA SER A 130 7.63 2.04 -12.20
C SER A 130 7.91 3.02 -13.36
N ASN A 131 6.87 3.54 -14.01
CA ASN A 131 6.98 4.56 -15.06
C ASN A 131 7.14 5.99 -14.51
N GLY A 132 7.11 6.18 -13.19
CA GLY A 132 7.20 7.48 -12.52
C GLY A 132 5.87 8.15 -12.22
N ASP A 133 4.75 7.60 -12.65
CA ASP A 133 3.43 8.10 -12.24
C ASP A 133 3.24 7.95 -10.72
N LYS A 134 2.36 8.75 -10.15
CA LYS A 134 2.01 8.68 -8.73
C LYS A 134 0.51 8.78 -8.53
N TYR A 135 -0.02 7.94 -7.68
CA TYR A 135 -1.37 8.10 -7.14
C TYR A 135 -1.31 8.41 -5.64
N ASP A 136 -2.09 9.39 -5.18
CA ASP A 136 -2.25 9.77 -3.78
C ASP A 136 -3.75 9.86 -3.49
N GLY A 137 -4.29 8.90 -2.77
CA GLY A 137 -5.74 8.86 -2.59
C GLY A 137 -6.24 7.63 -1.84
N MET A 138 -7.54 7.39 -2.00
CA MET A 138 -8.26 6.32 -1.32
C MET A 138 -8.16 5.00 -2.08
N TRP A 139 -8.05 3.92 -1.32
CA TRP A 139 -7.95 2.55 -1.78
C TRP A 139 -9.05 1.71 -1.12
N ASP A 140 -9.53 0.73 -1.86
CA ASP A 140 -10.51 -0.25 -1.41
C ASP A 140 -10.22 -1.58 -2.11
N GLU A 141 -10.01 -2.65 -1.32
CA GLU A 141 -9.70 -3.99 -1.82
C GLU A 141 -8.53 -4.03 -2.84
N GLY A 142 -7.51 -3.17 -2.66
CA GLY A 142 -6.34 -3.07 -3.54
C GLY A 142 -6.55 -2.24 -4.82
N LYS A 143 -7.68 -1.56 -4.95
CA LYS A 143 -7.99 -0.70 -6.11
C LYS A 143 -8.14 0.75 -5.68
N ARG A 144 -7.74 1.70 -6.55
CA ARG A 144 -8.05 3.12 -6.37
C ARG A 144 -9.57 3.28 -6.35
N ASN A 145 -10.11 3.83 -5.26
CA ASN A 145 -11.56 3.97 -5.07
C ASN A 145 -11.85 5.15 -4.14
N GLY A 146 -12.79 6.03 -4.52
CA GLY A 146 -13.04 7.27 -3.80
C GLY A 146 -12.16 8.43 -4.29
N LYS A 147 -11.89 9.41 -3.43
CA LYS A 147 -11.14 10.62 -3.81
C LYS A 147 -9.64 10.36 -3.90
N GLY A 148 -8.98 10.96 -4.88
CA GLY A 148 -7.54 10.91 -5.04
C GLY A 148 -7.01 11.80 -6.15
N VAL A 149 -5.70 11.91 -6.19
CA VAL A 149 -4.96 12.64 -7.20
C VAL A 149 -4.01 11.69 -7.92
N TYR A 150 -4.10 11.66 -9.23
CA TYR A 150 -3.17 10.92 -10.08
C TYR A 150 -2.25 11.91 -10.80
N TYR A 151 -0.97 11.75 -10.63
CA TYR A 151 0.07 12.55 -11.28
C TYR A 151 0.73 11.69 -12.34
N PHE A 152 0.67 12.13 -13.57
CA PHE A 152 1.35 11.50 -14.69
C PHE A 152 2.79 12.02 -14.79
N VAL A 153 3.70 11.18 -15.22
CA VAL A 153 5.12 11.55 -15.41
C VAL A 153 5.31 12.68 -16.44
N ASN A 154 4.36 12.83 -17.38
CA ASN A 154 4.36 13.90 -18.39
C ASN A 154 3.89 15.27 -17.86
N GLY A 155 3.63 15.38 -16.54
CA GLY A 155 3.17 16.61 -15.90
C GLY A 155 1.65 16.82 -15.88
N GLU A 156 0.88 15.94 -16.51
CA GLU A 156 -0.58 15.94 -16.38
C GLU A 156 -1.03 15.51 -14.99
N LYS A 157 -2.25 15.87 -14.62
CA LYS A 157 -2.81 15.53 -13.31
C LYS A 157 -4.32 15.33 -13.41
N TYR A 158 -4.81 14.29 -12.76
CA TYR A 158 -6.23 14.13 -12.45
C TYR A 158 -6.46 14.28 -10.96
N ASP A 159 -7.43 15.11 -10.58
CA ASP A 159 -7.86 15.34 -9.20
C ASP A 159 -9.37 15.10 -9.11
N GLY A 160 -9.78 13.99 -8.54
CA GLY A 160 -11.19 13.61 -8.60
C GLY A 160 -11.50 12.27 -7.95
N ASN A 161 -12.65 11.73 -8.37
CA ASN A 161 -13.13 10.46 -7.88
C ASN A 161 -12.67 9.29 -8.75
N PHE A 162 -12.43 8.18 -8.08
CA PHE A 162 -12.05 6.90 -8.67
C PHE A 162 -13.06 5.83 -8.31
N LYS A 163 -13.27 4.90 -9.21
CA LYS A 163 -14.04 3.68 -8.97
C LYS A 163 -13.38 2.51 -9.67
N ASN A 164 -13.04 1.46 -8.91
CA ASN A 164 -12.37 0.27 -9.44
C ASN A 164 -11.09 0.57 -10.25
N GLY A 165 -10.30 1.56 -9.81
CA GLY A 165 -9.05 1.96 -10.46
C GLY A 165 -9.18 2.96 -11.60
N LYS A 166 -10.39 3.38 -11.98
CA LYS A 166 -10.68 4.30 -13.10
C LYS A 166 -11.18 5.65 -12.61
N PHE A 167 -10.99 6.71 -13.40
CA PHE A 167 -11.66 7.99 -13.20
C PHE A 167 -13.17 7.78 -13.36
N ASP A 168 -13.93 8.12 -12.33
CA ASP A 168 -15.38 7.89 -12.32
C ASP A 168 -16.05 8.85 -11.33
N GLY A 169 -17.05 9.59 -11.76
CA GLY A 169 -17.67 10.67 -11.00
C GLY A 169 -17.09 12.05 -11.34
N LYS A 170 -17.07 12.98 -10.40
CA LYS A 170 -16.55 14.34 -10.62
C LYS A 170 -15.03 14.38 -10.49
N GLY A 171 -14.37 15.13 -11.37
CA GLY A 171 -12.93 15.34 -11.32
C GLY A 171 -12.42 16.36 -12.31
N VAL A 172 -11.24 16.88 -12.00
CA VAL A 172 -10.53 17.87 -12.81
C VAL A 172 -9.30 17.24 -13.42
N PHE A 173 -9.18 17.32 -14.73
CA PHE A 173 -7.98 16.92 -15.46
C PHE A 173 -7.22 18.14 -15.91
N TYR A 174 -5.94 18.21 -15.57
CA TYR A 174 -5.01 19.26 -15.97
C TYR A 174 -4.08 18.68 -17.03
N TYR A 175 -4.11 19.27 -18.22
CA TYR A 175 -3.31 18.84 -19.35
C TYR A 175 -1.92 19.48 -19.32
N SER A 176 -0.95 18.82 -19.92
CA SER A 176 0.43 19.32 -20.03
C SER A 176 0.56 20.63 -20.83
N ASN A 177 -0.39 20.90 -21.75
CA ASN A 177 -0.46 22.15 -22.53
C ASN A 177 -1.07 23.33 -21.74
N GLY A 178 -1.44 23.14 -20.47
CA GLY A 178 -2.06 24.17 -19.63
C GLY A 178 -3.58 24.23 -19.68
N ASP A 179 -4.22 23.44 -20.52
CA ASP A 179 -5.68 23.31 -20.54
C ASP A 179 -6.19 22.58 -19.30
N LYS A 180 -7.50 22.67 -19.03
CA LYS A 180 -8.13 21.98 -17.92
C LYS A 180 -9.55 21.54 -18.29
N TYR A 181 -9.91 20.34 -17.93
CA TYR A 181 -11.30 19.86 -17.95
C TYR A 181 -11.80 19.66 -16.52
N ASP A 182 -12.94 20.26 -16.19
CA ASP A 182 -13.64 20.12 -14.92
C ASP A 182 -15.05 19.57 -15.18
N GLY A 183 -15.30 18.32 -14.81
CA GLY A 183 -16.57 17.70 -15.18
C GLY A 183 -16.72 16.27 -14.68
N GLU A 184 -17.68 15.61 -15.32
CA GLU A 184 -18.05 14.23 -15.00
C GLU A 184 -17.25 13.23 -15.83
N TRP A 185 -16.95 12.09 -15.20
CA TRP A 185 -16.15 11.00 -15.76
C TRP A 185 -16.86 9.67 -15.57
N VAL A 186 -16.77 8.80 -16.53
CA VAL A 186 -17.19 7.40 -16.46
C VAL A 186 -16.14 6.52 -17.13
N ASN A 187 -15.57 5.58 -16.36
CA ASN A 187 -14.57 4.63 -16.89
C ASN A 187 -13.44 5.31 -17.68
N ASP A 188 -12.75 6.31 -17.08
CA ASP A 188 -11.64 7.08 -17.63
C ASP A 188 -12.01 8.03 -18.79
N LYS A 189 -13.29 8.15 -19.13
CA LYS A 189 -13.76 9.01 -20.23
C LYS A 189 -14.62 10.15 -19.68
N LYS A 190 -14.43 11.34 -20.26
CA LYS A 190 -15.33 12.48 -20.03
C LYS A 190 -16.75 12.05 -20.40
N ASN A 191 -17.71 12.22 -19.48
CA ASN A 191 -19.09 11.79 -19.71
C ASN A 191 -20.03 12.59 -18.82
N GLY A 192 -21.09 13.16 -19.40
CA GLY A 192 -21.98 14.07 -18.70
C GLY A 192 -21.56 15.54 -18.82
N LYS A 193 -21.95 16.36 -17.87
CA LYS A 193 -21.67 17.81 -17.89
C LYS A 193 -20.21 18.09 -17.56
N GLY A 194 -19.62 19.04 -18.30
CA GLY A 194 -18.25 19.47 -18.03
C GLY A 194 -17.90 20.82 -18.67
N LYS A 195 -16.90 21.44 -18.08
CA LYS A 195 -16.32 22.70 -18.54
C LYS A 195 -14.87 22.46 -18.95
N TYR A 196 -14.54 22.87 -20.18
CA TYR A 196 -13.20 22.82 -20.70
C TYR A 196 -12.63 24.23 -20.73
N TYR A 197 -11.47 24.42 -20.13
CA TYR A 197 -10.75 25.68 -20.08
C TYR A 197 -9.50 25.54 -20.94
N PHE A 198 -9.33 26.46 -21.84
CA PHE A 198 -8.12 26.60 -22.64
C PHE A 198 -7.07 27.43 -21.91
N MET A 199 -5.80 27.21 -22.19
CA MET A 199 -4.68 27.97 -21.63
C MET A 199 -4.79 29.49 -21.88
N ASN A 200 -5.43 29.89 -22.98
CA ASN A 200 -5.64 31.30 -23.32
C ASN A 200 -6.75 32.01 -22.51
N GLY A 201 -7.39 31.31 -21.56
CA GLY A 201 -8.45 31.82 -20.70
C GLY A 201 -9.86 31.64 -21.27
N ASN A 202 -10.00 31.18 -22.51
CA ASN A 202 -11.30 30.82 -23.06
C ASN A 202 -11.83 29.53 -22.43
N PHE A 203 -13.14 29.34 -22.43
CA PHE A 203 -13.76 28.12 -22.00
C PHE A 203 -15.01 27.79 -22.80
N PHE A 204 -15.42 26.53 -22.76
CA PHE A 204 -16.78 26.14 -23.17
C PHE A 204 -17.40 25.21 -22.17
N ASN A 205 -18.72 25.28 -22.04
CA ASN A 205 -19.55 24.32 -21.31
C ASN A 205 -20.17 23.35 -22.30
N GLY A 206 -20.23 22.07 -21.95
CA GLY A 206 -20.82 21.10 -22.86
C GLY A 206 -21.23 19.81 -22.17
N ILE A 207 -21.93 18.99 -22.93
CA ILE A 207 -22.23 17.60 -22.56
C ILE A 207 -21.24 16.71 -23.33
N PHE A 208 -20.56 15.86 -22.60
CA PHE A 208 -19.61 14.90 -23.13
C PHE A 208 -20.21 13.50 -23.14
N LYS A 209 -19.83 12.70 -24.13
CA LYS A 209 -20.18 11.27 -24.21
C LYS A 209 -18.98 10.50 -24.73
N ASN A 210 -18.52 9.52 -23.95
CA ASN A 210 -17.36 8.68 -24.29
C ASN A 210 -16.07 9.46 -24.60
N GLY A 211 -15.87 10.63 -24.00
CA GLY A 211 -14.69 11.47 -24.20
C GLY A 211 -14.89 12.60 -25.22
N GLU A 212 -15.91 12.53 -26.05
CA GLU A 212 -16.19 13.50 -27.12
C GLU A 212 -17.29 14.48 -26.72
N ILE A 213 -17.33 15.65 -27.35
CA ILE A 213 -18.39 16.63 -27.17
C ILE A 213 -19.64 16.12 -27.88
N ALA A 214 -20.69 15.77 -27.11
CA ALA A 214 -21.98 15.34 -27.66
C ALA A 214 -22.90 16.53 -27.95
N ARG A 215 -22.80 17.60 -27.14
CA ARG A 215 -23.58 18.82 -27.29
C ARG A 215 -22.79 19.99 -26.69
N ASN A 216 -22.74 21.08 -27.44
CA ASN A 216 -22.19 22.36 -26.99
C ASN A 216 -23.37 23.25 -26.52
N ASP A 217 -23.42 23.52 -25.22
CA ASP A 217 -24.56 24.21 -24.61
C ASP A 217 -24.42 25.73 -24.58
N GLU A 218 -23.20 26.31 -24.81
CA GLU A 218 -23.00 27.75 -24.84
C GLU A 218 -21.74 28.19 -25.60
N LYS A 219 -21.73 29.49 -26.02
CA LYS A 219 -20.64 30.18 -26.70
C LYS A 219 -19.36 30.18 -25.88
N ILE A 220 -18.23 30.22 -26.55
CA ILE A 220 -16.92 30.50 -25.99
C ILE A 220 -17.00 31.75 -25.11
N GLY A 221 -16.92 31.58 -23.80
CA GLY A 221 -16.87 32.69 -22.85
C GLY A 221 -15.42 33.04 -22.54
N GLU A 222 -15.17 34.30 -22.19
CA GLU A 222 -13.89 34.76 -21.63
C GLU A 222 -14.02 34.83 -20.12
N GLU A 223 -13.04 34.32 -19.39
CA GLU A 223 -12.96 34.53 -17.97
C GLU A 223 -12.59 36.00 -17.68
N ASN A 224 -13.48 36.76 -17.03
CA ASN A 224 -13.21 38.17 -16.69
C ASN A 224 -11.91 38.27 -15.85
N LYS A 225 -10.90 38.93 -16.39
CA LYS A 225 -9.62 39.20 -15.70
C LYS A 225 -9.75 40.14 -14.49
N ASN A 226 -10.95 40.66 -14.20
CA ASN A 226 -11.17 41.73 -13.20
C ASN A 226 -11.21 41.25 -11.73
N ASN A 227 -11.13 39.94 -11.43
CA ASN A 227 -11.14 39.47 -10.04
C ASN A 227 -9.77 39.27 -9.40
N LYS A 228 -8.68 39.70 -10.05
CA LYS A 228 -7.33 39.62 -9.46
C LYS A 228 -6.84 40.88 -8.74
N GLU A 229 -7.58 41.99 -8.81
CA GLU A 229 -7.14 43.28 -8.20
C GLU A 229 -7.75 43.53 -6.78
N GLU A 230 -8.79 42.82 -6.37
CA GLU A 230 -9.43 43.08 -5.05
C GLU A 230 -8.78 42.36 -3.85
N ILE A 231 -7.77 41.51 -4.05
CA ILE A 231 -7.11 40.81 -2.93
C ILE A 231 -5.76 41.47 -2.50
N LYS A 232 -5.43 42.64 -3.06
CA LYS A 232 -4.19 43.36 -2.70
C LYS A 232 -4.40 44.62 -1.86
N GLN A 233 -5.60 44.88 -1.36
CA GLN A 233 -5.82 46.00 -0.41
C GLN A 233 -6.75 45.54 0.71
N ASN A 234 -6.19 44.80 1.70
CA ASN A 234 -6.59 44.88 3.12
C ASN A 234 -5.55 44.13 3.98
#